data_e2d01d390de5346269f5092049f5bed4
#
_entry.id   e2d01d390de5346269f5092049f5bed4
#
_cell.length_a   1.000
_cell.length_b   1.000
_cell.length_c   1.000
_cell.angle_alpha   90.00
_cell.angle_beta   90.00
_cell.angle_gamma   90.00
#
_symmetry.space_group_name_H-M   'P 1'
#
loop_
_entity.id
_entity.type
_entity.pdbx_description
1 polymer ?
#
loop_
_entity_poly.entity_id
_entity_poly.type
_entity_poly.pdbx_seq_one_letter_code
_entity_poly.pdbx_strand_id
1 'polypeptide(L)'
;VLPTGEIIWTGANVLKNATGYNLTQLIVGSEGTLGIVTKIVLKLLPLPKHDLLMLVPFRSAENACAVVAAIFHAGYMPSGLEFMERDALEWASHFVESSVKIDDDVQAHLLIEVDGNNPDVLMQEMEGISVLATEFGCGEILFAENEQQKAELWKMRRRVAEVVKMHSIYKEEDTVVPRAELPVL
;
A
#
# COMPACT_ATOMS: atom_id res chain seq x y z
N VAL A 1 -7.36 28.98 5.04
CA VAL A 1 -8.09 30.19 4.65
C VAL A 1 -9.55 29.82 4.47
N LEU A 2 -10.43 30.49 5.23
CA LEU A 2 -11.88 30.28 5.17
C LEU A 2 -12.50 30.95 3.92
N PRO A 3 -13.75 30.59 3.54
CA PRO A 3 -14.44 31.26 2.42
C PRO A 3 -14.61 32.77 2.60
N THR A 4 -14.55 33.28 3.84
CA THR A 4 -14.57 34.72 4.18
C THR A 4 -13.23 35.41 3.87
N GLY A 5 -12.18 34.67 3.55
CA GLY A 5 -10.79 35.16 3.42
C GLY A 5 -10.01 35.23 4.74
N GLU A 6 -10.63 34.89 5.85
CA GLU A 6 -9.98 34.83 7.15
C GLU A 6 -8.97 33.67 7.22
N ILE A 7 -7.79 33.91 7.80
CA ILE A 7 -6.76 32.90 8.00
C ILE A 7 -6.80 32.43 9.45
N ILE A 8 -7.06 31.14 9.64
CA ILE A 8 -7.12 30.53 10.97
C ILE A 8 -6.12 29.37 11.09
N TRP A 9 -5.75 29.03 12.33
CA TRP A 9 -5.11 27.77 12.68
C TRP A 9 -6.12 26.86 13.36
N THR A 10 -6.21 25.61 12.89
CA THR A 10 -7.19 24.62 13.39
C THR A 10 -6.61 23.67 14.43
N GLY A 11 -5.31 23.71 14.66
CA GLY A 11 -4.60 22.88 15.62
C GLY A 11 -3.56 23.65 16.41
N ALA A 12 -2.84 22.96 17.27
CA ALA A 12 -1.72 23.49 18.02
C ALA A 12 -0.47 22.63 17.78
N ASN A 13 0.71 23.29 17.78
CA ASN A 13 1.99 22.59 17.63
C ASN A 13 2.44 21.99 18.99
N VAL A 14 1.65 21.03 19.48
CA VAL A 14 1.87 20.32 20.74
C VAL A 14 1.55 18.84 20.58
N LEU A 15 2.18 17.98 21.40
CA LEU A 15 1.97 16.52 21.32
C LEU A 15 0.57 16.08 21.77
N LYS A 16 -0.06 16.84 22.67
CA LYS A 16 -1.38 16.54 23.20
C LYS A 16 -2.22 17.81 23.23
N ASN A 17 -3.34 17.78 22.52
CA ASN A 17 -4.34 18.83 22.57
C ASN A 17 -5.74 18.18 22.57
N ALA A 18 -6.32 18.04 23.75
CA ALA A 18 -7.64 17.43 23.96
C ALA A 18 -8.74 18.48 24.25
N THR A 19 -8.43 19.79 24.12
CA THR A 19 -9.36 20.88 24.45
C THR A 19 -10.09 21.33 23.20
N GLY A 20 -11.44 21.35 23.26
CA GLY A 20 -12.29 21.82 22.17
C GLY A 20 -12.44 20.80 21.02
N TYR A 21 -13.08 21.25 19.95
CA TYR A 21 -13.30 20.44 18.75
C TYR A 21 -12.04 20.31 17.90
N ASN A 22 -11.83 19.14 17.29
CA ASN A 22 -10.74 18.91 16.35
C ASN A 22 -11.12 19.45 14.95
N LEU A 23 -10.98 20.74 14.74
CA LEU A 23 -11.27 21.39 13.46
C LEU A 23 -10.31 20.95 12.36
N THR A 24 -9.09 20.53 12.69
CA THR A 24 -8.14 19.95 11.71
C THR A 24 -8.76 18.72 11.06
N GLN A 25 -9.33 17.81 11.85
CA GLN A 25 -9.96 16.59 11.35
C GLN A 25 -11.24 16.89 10.54
N LEU A 26 -11.94 17.96 10.84
CA LEU A 26 -13.10 18.42 10.06
C LEU A 26 -12.69 18.89 8.66
N ILE A 27 -11.55 19.57 8.55
CA ILE A 27 -11.05 20.14 7.28
C ILE A 27 -10.34 19.08 6.42
N VAL A 28 -9.64 18.12 7.04
CA VAL A 28 -9.02 16.99 6.34
C VAL A 28 -10.11 16.18 5.60
N GLY A 29 -9.93 15.98 4.30
CA GLY A 29 -10.92 15.30 3.45
C GLY A 29 -12.07 16.19 2.94
N SER A 30 -12.06 17.48 3.24
CA SER A 30 -13.12 18.40 2.76
C SER A 30 -12.97 18.85 1.29
N GLU A 31 -11.87 18.46 0.63
CA GLU A 31 -11.57 18.78 -0.78
C GLU A 31 -11.73 20.29 -1.13
N GLY A 32 -11.38 21.17 -0.18
CA GLY A 32 -11.47 22.61 -0.34
C GLY A 32 -12.86 23.22 -0.11
N THR A 33 -13.89 22.42 0.20
CA THR A 33 -15.26 22.91 0.40
C THR A 33 -15.44 23.72 1.69
N LEU A 34 -14.63 23.43 2.71
CA LEU A 34 -14.67 24.15 4.00
C LEU A 34 -13.59 25.23 4.12
N GLY A 35 -12.55 25.16 3.30
CA GLY A 35 -11.46 26.13 3.30
C GLY A 35 -10.26 25.64 2.49
N ILE A 36 -9.33 26.55 2.24
CA ILE A 36 -8.09 26.25 1.52
C ILE A 36 -6.95 26.07 2.52
N VAL A 37 -6.33 24.87 2.53
CA VAL A 37 -5.16 24.57 3.35
C VAL A 37 -3.92 25.18 2.72
N THR A 38 -3.23 26.08 3.44
CA THR A 38 -2.03 26.77 2.96
C THR A 38 -0.76 26.40 3.74
N LYS A 39 -0.91 25.90 4.97
CA LYS A 39 0.19 25.43 5.81
C LYS A 39 -0.24 24.18 6.56
N ILE A 40 0.68 23.21 6.66
CA ILE A 40 0.45 21.93 7.31
C ILE A 40 1.59 21.65 8.29
N VAL A 41 1.25 21.26 9.51
CA VAL A 41 2.20 20.73 10.49
C VAL A 41 2.03 19.22 10.54
N LEU A 42 3.09 18.48 10.20
CA LEU A 42 3.09 17.02 10.16
C LEU A 42 3.85 16.46 11.37
N LYS A 43 3.33 15.39 11.94
CA LYS A 43 4.09 14.55 12.86
C LYS A 43 5.01 13.64 12.03
N LEU A 44 6.31 13.74 12.31
CA LEU A 44 7.30 12.88 11.66
C LEU A 44 7.44 11.56 12.41
N LEU A 45 7.69 10.50 11.67
CA LEU A 45 8.12 9.20 12.17
C LEU A 45 9.63 9.05 11.97
N PRO A 46 10.35 8.33 12.87
CA PRO A 46 11.72 7.95 12.60
C PRO A 46 11.80 7.16 11.29
N LEU A 47 12.79 7.48 10.45
CA LEU A 47 13.02 6.72 9.22
C LEU A 47 13.50 5.31 9.58
N PRO A 48 12.83 4.26 9.11
CA PRO A 48 13.29 2.87 9.26
C PRO A 48 14.66 2.70 8.60
N LYS A 49 15.52 1.87 9.20
CA LYS A 49 16.88 1.60 8.69
C LYS A 49 16.92 0.44 7.70
N HIS A 50 15.94 -0.44 7.80
CA HIS A 50 15.84 -1.66 7.00
C HIS A 50 14.43 -1.84 6.51
N ASP A 51 14.30 -2.43 5.35
CA ASP A 51 13.06 -2.90 4.76
C ASP A 51 13.29 -4.23 4.06
N LEU A 52 12.26 -5.06 4.02
CA LEU A 52 12.23 -6.30 3.25
C LEU A 52 10.99 -6.27 2.37
N LEU A 53 11.13 -6.77 1.14
CA LEU A 53 10.08 -6.73 0.13
C LEU A 53 9.90 -8.12 -0.48
N MET A 54 8.65 -8.53 -0.66
CA MET A 54 8.32 -9.74 -1.38
C MET A 54 7.15 -9.53 -2.35
N LEU A 55 7.17 -10.27 -3.45
CA LEU A 55 6.06 -10.38 -4.38
C LEU A 55 5.45 -11.77 -4.25
N VAL A 56 4.17 -11.83 -3.90
CA VAL A 56 3.45 -13.06 -3.57
C VAL A 56 2.39 -13.32 -4.63
N PRO A 57 2.52 -14.37 -5.46
CA PRO A 57 1.55 -14.71 -6.50
C PRO A 57 0.41 -15.56 -5.96
N PHE A 58 -0.81 -15.33 -6.47
CA PHE A 58 -2.00 -16.10 -6.15
C PHE A 58 -2.74 -16.51 -7.42
N ARG A 59 -3.21 -17.77 -7.44
CA ARG A 59 -4.10 -18.28 -8.48
C ARG A 59 -5.55 -17.81 -8.35
N SER A 60 -5.90 -17.20 -7.24
CA SER A 60 -7.20 -16.60 -6.96
C SER A 60 -7.02 -15.19 -6.41
N ALA A 61 -7.65 -14.23 -7.07
CA ALA A 61 -7.70 -12.84 -6.59
C ALA A 61 -8.42 -12.74 -5.23
N GLU A 62 -9.45 -13.57 -5.01
CA GLU A 62 -10.17 -13.66 -3.75
C GLU A 62 -9.24 -14.08 -2.60
N ASN A 63 -8.38 -15.09 -2.84
CA ASN A 63 -7.42 -15.54 -1.83
C ASN A 63 -6.36 -14.47 -1.55
N ALA A 64 -5.89 -13.76 -2.57
CA ALA A 64 -4.98 -12.62 -2.42
C ALA A 64 -5.60 -11.52 -1.55
N CYS A 65 -6.87 -11.21 -1.74
CA CYS A 65 -7.59 -10.24 -0.91
C CYS A 65 -7.85 -10.77 0.52
N ALA A 66 -8.21 -12.05 0.65
CA ALA A 66 -8.52 -12.66 1.95
C ALA A 66 -7.30 -12.72 2.89
N VAL A 67 -6.11 -13.02 2.35
CA VAL A 67 -4.88 -13.07 3.17
C VAL A 67 -4.53 -11.70 3.76
N VAL A 68 -4.93 -10.59 3.13
CA VAL A 68 -4.72 -9.24 3.67
C VAL A 68 -5.35 -9.12 5.06
N ALA A 69 -6.60 -9.55 5.22
CA ALA A 69 -7.27 -9.54 6.52
C ALA A 69 -6.57 -10.47 7.52
N ALA A 70 -6.11 -11.64 7.09
CA ALA A 70 -5.41 -12.61 7.94
C ALA A 70 -4.07 -12.07 8.45
N ILE A 71 -3.29 -11.36 7.62
CA ILE A 71 -2.03 -10.71 8.00
C ILE A 71 -2.26 -9.75 9.18
N PHE A 72 -3.25 -8.86 9.07
CA PHE A 72 -3.56 -7.93 10.16
C PHE A 72 -4.16 -8.61 11.40
N HIS A 73 -4.96 -9.67 11.25
CA HIS A 73 -5.48 -10.46 12.36
C HIS A 73 -4.37 -11.20 13.13
N ALA A 74 -3.32 -11.64 12.44
CA ALA A 74 -2.14 -12.25 13.05
C ALA A 74 -1.24 -11.23 13.78
N GLY A 75 -1.54 -9.93 13.66
CA GLY A 75 -0.81 -8.86 14.33
C GLY A 75 0.36 -8.28 13.53
N TYR A 76 0.55 -8.70 12.28
CA TYR A 76 1.55 -8.10 11.40
C TYR A 76 1.07 -6.77 10.85
N MET A 77 2.00 -5.82 10.72
CA MET A 77 1.73 -4.46 10.27
C MET A 77 2.69 -4.06 9.13
N PRO A 78 2.50 -4.62 7.93
CA PRO A 78 3.37 -4.28 6.81
C PRO A 78 3.33 -2.78 6.51
N SER A 79 4.48 -2.20 6.14
CA SER A 79 4.61 -0.81 5.72
C SER A 79 4.05 -0.55 4.32
N GLY A 80 4.03 -1.59 3.48
CA GLY A 80 3.41 -1.60 2.17
C GLY A 80 2.67 -2.91 1.91
N LEU A 81 1.46 -2.83 1.39
CA LEU A 81 0.67 -3.98 0.97
C LEU A 81 -0.19 -3.57 -0.23
N GLU A 82 0.25 -3.99 -1.43
CA GLU A 82 -0.31 -3.58 -2.69
C GLU A 82 -0.85 -4.79 -3.46
N PHE A 83 -2.10 -4.72 -3.86
CA PHE A 83 -2.73 -5.71 -4.72
C PHE A 83 -2.59 -5.31 -6.19
N MET A 84 -2.24 -6.27 -7.04
CA MET A 84 -2.14 -6.07 -8.48
C MET A 84 -2.69 -7.29 -9.20
N GLU A 85 -3.60 -7.07 -10.13
CA GLU A 85 -4.05 -8.13 -11.04
C GLU A 85 -2.92 -8.53 -12.01
N ARG A 86 -2.96 -9.78 -12.47
CA ARG A 86 -1.95 -10.34 -13.36
C ARG A 86 -1.69 -9.46 -14.58
N ASP A 87 -2.75 -9.14 -15.35
CA ASP A 87 -2.60 -8.44 -16.62
C ASP A 87 -1.96 -7.06 -16.44
N ALA A 88 -2.37 -6.34 -15.39
CA ALA A 88 -1.81 -5.04 -15.07
C ALA A 88 -0.32 -5.13 -14.70
N LEU A 89 0.07 -6.16 -13.94
CA LEU A 89 1.46 -6.38 -13.57
C LEU A 89 2.29 -6.87 -14.76
N GLU A 90 1.75 -7.72 -15.63
CA GLU A 90 2.40 -8.19 -16.84
C GLU A 90 2.69 -7.03 -17.80
N TRP A 91 1.69 -6.18 -18.05
CA TRP A 91 1.90 -4.96 -18.86
C TRP A 91 2.93 -4.02 -18.23
N ALA A 92 2.90 -3.85 -16.92
CA ALA A 92 3.89 -3.05 -16.22
C ALA A 92 5.30 -3.65 -16.31
N SER A 93 5.44 -4.98 -16.17
CA SER A 93 6.70 -5.70 -16.31
C SER A 93 7.31 -5.47 -17.71
N HIS A 94 6.52 -5.63 -18.77
CA HIS A 94 6.97 -5.36 -20.13
C HIS A 94 7.35 -3.89 -20.34
N PHE A 95 6.55 -2.96 -19.80
CA PHE A 95 6.80 -1.52 -19.96
C PHE A 95 8.10 -1.05 -19.30
N VAL A 96 8.47 -1.65 -18.16
CA VAL A 96 9.72 -1.30 -17.46
C VAL A 96 10.89 -2.22 -17.82
N GLU A 97 10.68 -3.17 -18.74
CA GLU A 97 11.67 -4.18 -19.15
C GLU A 97 12.18 -5.01 -17.95
N SER A 98 11.25 -5.41 -17.07
CA SER A 98 11.56 -6.18 -15.88
C SER A 98 11.95 -7.63 -16.21
N SER A 99 12.84 -8.19 -15.41
CA SER A 99 13.21 -9.60 -15.47
C SER A 99 12.25 -10.53 -14.70
N VAL A 100 11.30 -9.96 -13.96
CA VAL A 100 10.32 -10.71 -13.18
C VAL A 100 9.37 -11.46 -14.10
N LYS A 101 9.30 -12.78 -13.93
CA LYS A 101 8.37 -13.64 -14.66
C LYS A 101 7.03 -13.68 -13.94
N ILE A 102 5.97 -13.58 -14.72
CA ILE A 102 4.59 -13.68 -14.24
C ILE A 102 4.02 -14.93 -14.87
N ASP A 103 3.63 -15.89 -14.04
CA ASP A 103 3.13 -17.18 -14.49
C ASP A 103 1.70 -17.07 -15.03
N ASP A 104 1.38 -17.87 -16.04
CA ASP A 104 0.09 -17.84 -16.75
C ASP A 104 -1.10 -18.26 -15.88
N ASP A 105 -0.88 -19.04 -14.84
CA ASP A 105 -1.93 -19.53 -13.91
C ASP A 105 -2.16 -18.62 -12.71
N VAL A 106 -1.38 -17.54 -12.58
CA VAL A 106 -1.53 -16.53 -11.52
C VAL A 106 -2.59 -15.51 -11.94
N GLN A 107 -3.49 -15.14 -11.04
CA GLN A 107 -4.52 -14.12 -11.26
C GLN A 107 -4.19 -12.79 -10.58
N ALA A 108 -3.51 -12.83 -9.45
CA ALA A 108 -3.17 -11.63 -8.69
C ALA A 108 -1.84 -11.78 -7.94
N HIS A 109 -1.26 -10.64 -7.61
CA HIS A 109 -0.06 -10.55 -6.79
C HIS A 109 -0.28 -9.59 -5.63
N LEU A 110 0.34 -9.90 -4.50
CA LEU A 110 0.55 -8.95 -3.42
C LEU A 110 2.02 -8.54 -3.37
N LEU A 111 2.29 -7.25 -3.42
CA LEU A 111 3.60 -6.70 -3.10
C LEU A 111 3.56 -6.30 -1.63
N ILE A 112 4.38 -6.94 -0.80
CA ILE A 112 4.35 -6.79 0.65
C ILE A 112 5.71 -6.30 1.14
N GLU A 113 5.71 -5.18 1.87
CA GLU A 113 6.90 -4.60 2.47
C GLU A 113 6.74 -4.55 3.99
N VAL A 114 7.78 -4.93 4.70
CA VAL A 114 7.94 -4.68 6.13
C VAL A 114 9.16 -3.81 6.35
N ASP A 115 9.09 -2.86 7.28
CA ASP A 115 10.19 -1.95 7.58
C ASP A 115 10.42 -1.80 9.08
N GLY A 116 11.65 -1.42 9.47
CA GLY A 116 11.97 -1.26 10.87
C GLY A 116 13.47 -1.07 11.15
N ASN A 117 13.83 -1.22 12.42
CA ASN A 117 15.21 -0.98 12.88
C ASN A 117 15.94 -2.26 13.30
N ASN A 118 15.28 -3.41 13.29
CA ASN A 118 15.85 -4.70 13.66
C ASN A 118 15.63 -5.73 12.54
N PRO A 119 16.66 -6.11 11.79
CA PRO A 119 16.53 -7.03 10.67
C PRO A 119 16.03 -8.42 11.07
N ASP A 120 16.36 -8.91 12.27
CA ASP A 120 15.92 -10.24 12.73
C ASP A 120 14.39 -10.26 12.97
N VAL A 121 13.84 -9.17 13.48
CA VAL A 121 12.39 -9.02 13.66
C VAL A 121 11.70 -8.96 12.30
N LEU A 122 12.25 -8.20 11.34
CA LEU A 122 11.69 -8.12 9.99
C LEU A 122 11.69 -9.47 9.27
N MET A 123 12.77 -10.26 9.44
CA MET A 123 12.82 -11.62 8.89
C MET A 123 11.73 -12.51 9.49
N GLN A 124 11.51 -12.46 10.81
CA GLN A 124 10.44 -13.22 11.47
C GLN A 124 9.05 -12.79 11.00
N GLU A 125 8.83 -11.48 10.81
CA GLU A 125 7.56 -10.96 10.27
C GLU A 125 7.33 -11.44 8.84
N MET A 126 8.35 -11.35 7.98
CA MET A 126 8.28 -11.84 6.59
C MET A 126 8.01 -13.35 6.53
N GLU A 127 8.69 -14.14 7.36
CA GLU A 127 8.47 -15.59 7.45
C GLU A 127 7.02 -15.88 7.90
N GLY A 128 6.54 -15.22 8.94
CA GLY A 128 5.16 -15.38 9.41
C GLY A 128 4.12 -14.99 8.37
N ILE A 129 4.32 -13.89 7.64
CA ILE A 129 3.44 -13.49 6.54
C ILE A 129 3.50 -14.51 5.40
N SER A 130 4.67 -15.06 5.08
CA SER A 130 4.84 -16.09 4.04
C SER A 130 4.11 -17.39 4.39
N VAL A 131 4.13 -17.80 5.66
CA VAL A 131 3.38 -18.96 6.15
C VAL A 131 1.87 -18.73 5.94
N LEU A 132 1.36 -17.56 6.36
CA LEU A 132 -0.04 -17.21 6.13
C LEU A 132 -0.39 -17.22 4.63
N ALA A 133 0.43 -16.59 3.79
CA ALA A 133 0.19 -16.58 2.35
C ALA A 133 0.11 -18.00 1.76
N THR A 134 0.95 -18.92 2.28
CA THR A 134 0.94 -20.34 1.88
C THR A 134 -0.36 -21.03 2.29
N GLU A 135 -0.90 -20.75 3.47
CA GLU A 135 -2.20 -21.27 3.92
C GLU A 135 -3.35 -20.81 3.01
N PHE A 136 -3.22 -19.64 2.40
CA PHE A 136 -4.17 -19.12 1.41
C PHE A 136 -3.84 -19.54 -0.04
N GLY A 137 -2.90 -20.45 -0.22
CA GLY A 137 -2.60 -21.08 -1.51
C GLY A 137 -1.81 -20.20 -2.48
N CYS A 138 -0.88 -19.37 -1.97
CA CYS A 138 0.04 -18.64 -2.83
C CYS A 138 0.98 -19.59 -3.59
N GLY A 139 1.54 -19.10 -4.70
CA GLY A 139 2.60 -19.77 -5.43
C GLY A 139 3.98 -19.47 -4.85
N GLU A 140 5.02 -19.62 -5.66
CA GLU A 140 6.40 -19.35 -5.26
C GLU A 140 6.61 -17.86 -4.97
N ILE A 141 7.03 -17.53 -3.75
CA ILE A 141 7.20 -16.15 -3.30
C ILE A 141 8.57 -15.65 -3.78
N LEU A 142 8.58 -14.50 -4.45
CA LEU A 142 9.81 -13.81 -4.82
C LEU A 142 10.20 -12.82 -3.72
N PHE A 143 11.27 -13.11 -3.01
CA PHE A 143 11.91 -12.17 -2.08
C PHE A 143 12.91 -11.30 -2.84
N ALA A 144 12.86 -9.99 -2.65
CA ALA A 144 13.85 -9.08 -3.20
C ALA A 144 15.17 -9.21 -2.43
N GLU A 145 16.21 -9.69 -3.11
CA GLU A 145 17.52 -9.99 -2.53
C GLU A 145 18.39 -8.74 -2.31
N ASN A 146 18.07 -7.65 -3.00
CA ASN A 146 18.88 -6.43 -2.99
C ASN A 146 18.03 -5.20 -3.37
N GLU A 147 18.60 -4.02 -3.16
CA GLU A 147 17.95 -2.73 -3.44
C GLU A 147 17.53 -2.55 -4.91
N GLN A 148 18.26 -3.15 -5.85
CA GLN A 148 17.91 -3.07 -7.26
C GLN A 148 16.61 -3.84 -7.56
N GLN A 149 16.46 -5.04 -7.02
CA GLN A 149 15.23 -5.82 -7.17
C GLN A 149 14.04 -5.15 -6.46
N LYS A 150 14.24 -4.60 -5.26
CA LYS A 150 13.21 -3.79 -4.58
C LYS A 150 12.76 -2.62 -5.46
N ALA A 151 13.71 -1.86 -5.97
CA ALA A 151 13.42 -0.73 -6.85
C ALA A 151 12.68 -1.14 -8.12
N GLU A 152 13.00 -2.29 -8.70
CA GLU A 152 12.33 -2.87 -9.87
C GLU A 152 10.87 -3.22 -9.56
N LEU A 153 10.60 -3.96 -8.46
CA LEU A 153 9.25 -4.31 -8.03
C LEU A 153 8.39 -3.07 -7.78
N TRP A 154 8.93 -2.09 -7.04
CA TRP A 154 8.24 -0.82 -6.82
C TRP A 154 8.06 0.01 -8.10
N LYS A 155 8.99 -0.07 -9.04
CA LYS A 155 8.87 0.58 -10.35
C LYS A 155 7.70 -0.02 -11.13
N MET A 156 7.56 -1.34 -11.17
CA MET A 156 6.41 -2.00 -11.81
C MET A 156 5.10 -1.53 -11.17
N ARG A 157 4.98 -1.59 -9.83
CA ARG A 157 3.76 -1.15 -9.12
C ARG A 157 3.38 0.29 -9.46
N ARG A 158 4.35 1.20 -9.48
CA ARG A 158 4.09 2.63 -9.77
C ARG A 158 3.66 2.89 -11.22
N ARG A 159 3.92 1.97 -12.14
CA ARG A 159 3.55 2.11 -13.55
C ARG A 159 2.22 1.45 -13.93
N VAL A 160 1.60 0.69 -13.02
CA VAL A 160 0.33 -0.02 -13.28
C VAL A 160 -0.74 0.90 -13.85
N ALA A 161 -1.02 2.04 -13.21
CA ALA A 161 -2.05 2.97 -13.69
C ALA A 161 -1.74 3.55 -15.07
N GLU A 162 -0.45 3.83 -15.36
CA GLU A 162 -0.01 4.36 -16.65
C GLU A 162 -0.20 3.33 -17.77
N VAL A 163 0.20 2.09 -17.54
CA VAL A 163 0.09 1.04 -18.56
C VAL A 163 -1.36 0.64 -18.81
N VAL A 164 -2.20 0.59 -17.79
CA VAL A 164 -3.63 0.34 -17.95
C VAL A 164 -4.29 1.43 -18.81
N LYS A 165 -3.93 2.70 -18.61
CA LYS A 165 -4.40 3.83 -19.45
C LYS A 165 -3.98 3.69 -20.93
N MET A 166 -2.84 3.04 -21.19
CA MET A 166 -2.36 2.81 -22.56
C MET A 166 -3.08 1.66 -23.26
N HIS A 167 -3.61 0.69 -22.51
CA HIS A 167 -4.19 -0.52 -23.07
C HIS A 167 -5.73 -0.54 -23.08
N SER A 168 -6.38 0.33 -22.30
CA SER A 168 -7.84 0.30 -22.17
C SER A 168 -8.47 1.68 -21.98
N ILE A 169 -9.81 1.74 -22.09
CA ILE A 169 -10.58 2.88 -21.59
C ILE A 169 -10.47 2.84 -20.07
N TYR A 170 -9.87 3.87 -19.51
CA TYR A 170 -9.54 3.95 -18.10
C TYR A 170 -10.53 4.83 -17.33
N LYS A 171 -10.99 4.33 -16.20
CA LYS A 171 -11.68 5.11 -15.18
C LYS A 171 -11.03 4.79 -13.82
N GLU A 172 -10.56 5.82 -13.15
CA GLU A 172 -9.99 5.70 -11.82
C GLU A 172 -11.10 5.86 -10.78
N GLU A 173 -11.19 4.90 -9.88
CA GLU A 173 -12.09 4.96 -8.74
C GLU A 173 -11.24 4.82 -7.46
N ASP A 174 -11.47 5.72 -6.51
CA ASP A 174 -10.87 5.67 -5.18
C ASP A 174 -11.95 5.26 -4.19
N THR A 175 -12.03 3.97 -3.91
CA THR A 175 -13.05 3.37 -3.06
C THR A 175 -12.43 2.77 -1.80
N VAL A 176 -13.20 2.77 -0.72
CA VAL A 176 -12.77 2.21 0.57
C VAL A 176 -13.82 1.22 1.07
N VAL A 177 -13.36 0.02 1.43
CA VAL A 177 -14.18 -1.01 2.06
C VAL A 177 -13.49 -1.54 3.31
N PRO A 178 -14.23 -2.14 4.27
CA PRO A 178 -13.61 -2.92 5.34
C PRO A 178 -12.70 -4.01 4.75
N ARG A 179 -11.52 -4.25 5.34
CA ARG A 179 -10.55 -5.22 4.80
C ARG A 179 -11.13 -6.61 4.54
N ALA A 180 -12.07 -7.06 5.38
CA ALA A 180 -12.74 -8.35 5.21
C ALA A 180 -13.63 -8.41 3.96
N GLU A 181 -14.04 -7.27 3.42
CA GLU A 181 -14.90 -7.15 2.24
C GLU A 181 -14.11 -6.97 0.94
N LEU A 182 -12.78 -6.86 1.00
CA LEU A 182 -11.93 -6.74 -0.20
C LEU A 182 -12.20 -7.84 -1.24
N PRO A 183 -12.43 -9.12 -0.87
CA PRO A 183 -12.71 -10.16 -1.85
C PRO A 183 -14.03 -9.98 -2.62
N VAL A 184 -14.92 -9.10 -2.15
CA VAL A 184 -16.24 -8.85 -2.76
C VAL A 184 -16.21 -7.63 -3.67
N LEU A 185 -15.24 -6.74 -3.49
CA LEU A 185 -15.04 -5.54 -4.29
C LEU A 185 -14.56 -5.90 -5.71
#